data_679569f626221f8e96a6d383e323b4df
#
_entry.id   679569f626221f8e96a6d383e323b4df
#
_cell.length_a   1.000
_cell.length_b   1.000
_cell.length_c   1.000
_cell.angle_alpha   90.00
_cell.angle_beta   90.00
_cell.angle_gamma   90.00
#
_symmetry.space_group_name_H-M   'P 1'
#
loop_
_entity.id
_entity.type
_entity.pdbx_description
1 polymer ?
#
loop_
_entity_poly.entity_id
_entity_poly.type
_entity_poly.pdbx_seq_one_letter_code
_entity_poly.pdbx_strand_id
1 'polypeptide(L)'
;ADMSKLEPYHNKCHLPVWVNGNAYFNGAKACVNEKENLVGNENQVKVELVEKDGHYSIKTNVYEFLKDFRTGIINSDILGYAFEPEQRFEDPDGSTIIFDQDYLGEHRGVAAMPGPFADGAEAEKILW
;
A
#
# COMPACT_ATOMS: atom_id res chain seq x y z
N ALA A 1 -14.73 25.36 17.76
CA ALA A 1 -15.77 24.50 17.18
C ALA A 1 -16.19 23.47 18.21
N ASP A 2 -17.46 23.31 18.37
CA ASP A 2 -18.02 22.31 19.29
C ASP A 2 -17.92 20.91 18.66
N MET A 3 -16.90 20.17 19.08
CA MET A 3 -16.59 18.83 18.57
C MET A 3 -17.68 17.82 18.93
N SER A 4 -18.50 18.08 19.95
CA SER A 4 -19.61 17.18 20.35
C SER A 4 -20.67 17.05 19.26
N LYS A 5 -20.81 18.05 18.42
CA LYS A 5 -21.72 18.01 17.26
C LYS A 5 -21.22 17.16 16.10
N LEU A 6 -19.93 16.86 16.09
CA LEU A 6 -19.31 15.99 15.09
C LEU A 6 -19.30 14.52 15.51
N GLU A 7 -19.52 14.25 16.80
CA GLU A 7 -19.48 12.90 17.35
C GLU A 7 -20.47 11.91 16.68
N PRO A 8 -21.72 12.29 16.37
CA PRO A 8 -22.62 11.42 15.62
C PRO A 8 -22.11 11.12 14.20
N TYR A 9 -21.42 12.07 13.60
CA TYR A 9 -20.80 11.87 12.29
C TYR A 9 -19.55 11.00 12.39
N HIS A 10 -18.76 11.16 13.43
CA HIS A 10 -17.59 10.33 13.71
C HIS A 10 -17.96 8.86 13.92
N ASN A 11 -19.08 8.60 14.58
CA ASN A 11 -19.53 7.24 14.87
C ASN A 11 -20.27 6.57 13.71
N LYS A 12 -20.91 7.36 12.83
CA LYS A 12 -21.63 6.83 11.66
C LYS A 12 -20.77 6.81 10.39
N CYS A 13 -19.75 7.61 10.36
CA CYS A 13 -19.02 7.95 9.17
C CYS A 13 -17.55 7.81 9.47
N HIS A 14 -17.10 6.61 9.39
CA HIS A 14 -15.69 6.37 9.36
C HIS A 14 -15.12 7.11 8.17
N LEU A 15 -14.40 8.21 8.44
CA LEU A 15 -13.47 8.72 7.46
C LEU A 15 -12.45 7.62 7.28
N PRO A 16 -12.48 6.87 6.19
CA PRO A 16 -11.64 5.70 6.09
C PRO A 16 -10.22 6.15 5.85
N VAL A 17 -9.44 6.12 6.90
CA VAL A 17 -8.01 6.02 6.75
C VAL A 17 -7.70 4.52 6.75
N TRP A 18 -7.46 4.00 5.59
CA TRP A 18 -7.08 2.61 5.42
C TRP A 18 -5.58 2.47 5.56
N VAL A 19 -5.17 1.79 6.62
CA VAL A 19 -3.77 1.44 6.85
C VAL A 19 -3.72 -0.07 7.06
N ASN A 20 -3.26 -0.78 6.07
CA ASN A 20 -3.19 -2.24 6.14
C ASN A 20 -2.15 -2.80 5.16
N GLY A 21 -1.56 -3.93 5.51
CA GLY A 21 -0.68 -4.68 4.62
C GLY A 21 0.70 -4.04 4.40
N ASN A 22 1.16 -3.20 5.31
CA ASN A 22 2.46 -2.56 5.20
C ASN A 22 3.58 -3.38 5.85
N ALA A 23 4.80 -3.20 5.36
CA ALA A 23 6.00 -3.75 5.95
C ALA A 23 6.89 -2.63 6.49
N TYR A 24 7.34 -2.78 7.72
CA TYR A 24 8.11 -1.79 8.47
C TYR A 24 9.47 -2.35 8.83
N PHE A 25 10.52 -1.62 8.49
CA PHE A 25 11.90 -2.01 8.73
C PHE A 25 12.70 -0.87 9.36
N ASN A 26 13.93 -1.16 9.76
CA ASN A 26 14.88 -0.17 10.25
C ASN A 26 14.36 0.66 11.44
N GLY A 27 13.58 0.06 12.33
CA GLY A 27 13.03 0.72 13.49
C GLY A 27 11.70 1.45 13.27
N ALA A 28 11.14 1.39 12.06
CA ALA A 28 9.81 1.91 11.80
C ALA A 28 8.74 1.12 12.55
N LYS A 29 7.67 1.79 12.93
CA LYS A 29 6.57 1.20 13.70
C LYS A 29 5.29 1.19 12.89
N ALA A 30 4.52 0.11 13.06
CA ALA A 30 3.20 0.02 12.47
C ALA A 30 2.22 1.05 13.08
N CYS A 31 1.23 1.44 12.30
CA CYS A 31 0.11 2.23 12.79
C CYS A 31 -0.70 1.43 13.81
N VAL A 32 -1.16 2.10 14.87
CA VAL A 32 -1.93 1.45 15.95
C VAL A 32 -3.17 0.71 15.45
N ASN A 33 -3.80 1.23 14.41
CA ASN A 33 -5.04 0.68 13.86
C ASN A 33 -4.81 -0.33 12.72
N GLU A 34 -3.57 -0.59 12.37
CA GLU A 34 -3.23 -1.54 11.32
C GLU A 34 -3.31 -2.98 11.83
N LYS A 35 -4.09 -3.81 11.15
CA LYS A 35 -4.33 -5.19 11.58
C LYS A 35 -3.37 -6.20 10.96
N GLU A 36 -2.98 -5.97 9.72
CA GLU A 36 -2.09 -6.85 8.97
C GLU A 36 -0.83 -6.08 8.60
N ASN A 37 0.27 -6.42 9.23
CA ASN A 37 1.56 -5.78 8.98
C ASN A 37 2.70 -6.74 9.24
N LEU A 38 3.86 -6.39 8.71
CA LEU A 38 5.13 -7.02 9.03
C LEU A 38 6.05 -5.97 9.66
N VAL A 39 6.57 -6.25 10.82
CA VAL A 39 7.57 -5.39 11.47
C VAL A 39 8.87 -6.16 11.64
N GLY A 40 9.90 -5.73 10.92
CA GLY A 40 11.25 -6.29 10.98
C GLY A 40 12.18 -5.40 11.81
N ASN A 41 12.20 -5.58 13.13
CA ASN A 41 12.92 -4.70 14.05
C ASN A 41 14.45 -4.74 13.91
N GLU A 42 15.01 -5.88 13.52
CA GLU A 42 16.45 -6.10 13.44
C GLU A 42 16.98 -6.05 12.00
N ASN A 43 16.10 -5.88 11.04
CA ASN A 43 16.46 -5.91 9.63
C ASN A 43 17.08 -4.59 9.20
N GLN A 44 18.16 -4.68 8.45
CA GLN A 44 18.80 -3.53 7.82
C GLN A 44 18.45 -3.50 6.34
N VAL A 45 17.32 -2.91 6.04
CA VAL A 45 16.89 -2.69 4.66
C VAL A 45 17.68 -1.52 4.07
N LYS A 46 18.22 -1.75 2.88
CA LYS A 46 18.92 -0.73 2.09
C LYS A 46 18.16 -0.47 0.82
N VAL A 47 18.06 0.80 0.47
CA VAL A 47 17.46 1.26 -0.78
C VAL A 47 18.44 2.25 -1.41
N GLU A 48 18.83 1.99 -2.64
CA GLU A 48 19.76 2.80 -3.40
C GLU A 48 19.15 3.17 -4.75
N LEU A 49 19.20 4.45 -5.09
CA LEU A 49 18.87 4.92 -6.43
C LEU A 49 20.17 4.96 -7.25
N VAL A 50 20.18 4.24 -8.36
CA VAL A 50 21.34 4.12 -9.24
C VAL A 50 21.03 4.83 -10.56
N GLU A 51 21.90 5.76 -10.96
CA GLU A 51 21.87 6.38 -12.28
C GLU A 51 23.00 5.80 -13.13
N LYS A 52 22.66 5.32 -14.33
CA LYS A 52 23.61 4.82 -15.30
C LYS A 52 23.14 5.12 -16.72
N ASP A 53 23.96 5.84 -17.48
CA ASP A 53 23.70 6.16 -18.89
C ASP A 53 22.32 6.81 -19.14
N GLY A 54 21.90 7.70 -18.22
CA GLY A 54 20.60 8.37 -18.30
C GLY A 54 19.40 7.52 -17.85
N HIS A 55 19.65 6.30 -17.39
CA HIS A 55 18.65 5.42 -16.81
C HIS A 55 18.74 5.42 -15.28
N TYR A 56 17.59 5.32 -14.64
CA TYR A 56 17.48 5.22 -13.19
C TYR A 56 16.97 3.85 -12.80
N SER A 57 17.60 3.25 -11.82
CA SER A 57 17.16 2.01 -11.22
C SER A 57 17.16 2.10 -9.70
N ILE A 58 16.31 1.30 -9.09
CA ILE A 58 16.28 1.11 -7.64
C ILE A 58 16.88 -0.24 -7.29
N LYS A 59 17.81 -0.23 -6.34
CA LYS A 59 18.45 -1.44 -5.81
C LYS A 59 18.13 -1.58 -4.34
N THR A 60 17.61 -2.74 -3.94
CA THR A 60 17.19 -2.97 -2.56
C THR A 60 17.29 -4.45 -2.17
N ASN A 61 17.53 -4.70 -0.90
CA ASN A 61 17.49 -6.02 -0.29
C ASN A 61 16.16 -6.31 0.46
N VAL A 62 15.16 -5.44 0.32
CA VAL A 62 13.91 -5.52 1.10
C VAL A 62 13.18 -6.85 0.90
N TYR A 63 13.26 -7.43 -0.28
CA TYR A 63 12.53 -8.66 -0.61
C TYR A 63 13.00 -9.87 0.19
N GLU A 64 14.27 -9.89 0.58
CA GLU A 64 14.81 -10.95 1.46
C GLU A 64 14.12 -10.97 2.83
N PHE A 65 13.66 -9.81 3.29
CA PHE A 65 13.02 -9.64 4.59
C PHE A 65 11.48 -9.73 4.55
N LEU A 66 10.88 -9.57 3.38
CA LEU A 66 9.43 -9.75 3.20
C LEU A 66 9.01 -11.21 3.30
N LYS A 67 9.85 -12.13 2.85
CA LYS A 67 9.58 -13.58 2.86
C LYS A 67 8.21 -13.90 2.27
N ASP A 68 7.36 -14.57 3.03
CA ASP A 68 6.02 -14.98 2.60
C ASP A 68 4.93 -13.96 2.96
N PHE A 69 5.31 -12.81 3.50
CA PHE A 69 4.33 -11.79 3.83
C PHE A 69 3.66 -11.25 2.58
N ARG A 70 2.33 -11.30 2.56
CA ARG A 70 1.50 -10.81 1.46
C ARG A 70 0.36 -9.96 2.01
N THR A 71 -0.11 -9.06 1.18
CA THR A 71 -1.25 -8.18 1.48
C THR A 71 -2.29 -8.30 0.38
N GLY A 72 -3.53 -7.95 0.67
CA GLY A 72 -4.57 -7.87 -0.34
C GLY A 72 -4.41 -6.65 -1.24
N ILE A 73 -4.96 -6.72 -2.43
CA ILE A 73 -5.09 -5.56 -3.30
C ILE A 73 -6.30 -4.73 -2.89
N ILE A 74 -6.27 -3.44 -3.19
CA ILE A 74 -7.38 -2.51 -2.91
C ILE A 74 -8.31 -2.49 -4.12
N ASN A 75 -9.62 -2.52 -3.84
CA ASN A 75 -10.67 -2.42 -4.85
C ASN A 75 -11.86 -1.61 -4.32
N SER A 76 -12.85 -1.36 -5.16
CA SER A 76 -14.05 -0.60 -4.78
C SER A 76 -14.81 -1.20 -3.60
N ASP A 77 -14.84 -2.51 -3.44
CA ASP A 77 -15.54 -3.16 -2.33
C ASP A 77 -14.85 -2.89 -0.99
N ILE A 78 -13.52 -2.88 -0.98
CA ILE A 78 -12.72 -2.54 0.21
C ILE A 78 -12.83 -1.06 0.55
N LEU A 79 -12.81 -0.18 -0.47
CA LEU A 79 -12.95 1.26 -0.29
C LEU A 79 -14.35 1.65 0.22
N GLY A 80 -15.37 0.91 -0.19
CA GLY A 80 -16.75 1.14 0.23
C GLY A 80 -17.38 2.38 -0.38
N TYR A 81 -18.00 3.19 0.45
CA TYR A 81 -18.79 4.36 0.03
C TYR A 81 -18.21 5.65 0.59
N ALA A 82 -18.22 6.68 -0.23
CA ALA A 82 -17.90 8.03 0.23
C ALA A 82 -19.01 8.53 1.20
N PHE A 83 -18.57 9.24 2.22
CA PHE A 83 -19.41 9.57 3.36
C PHE A 83 -20.64 10.43 3.04
N GLU A 84 -20.44 11.60 2.46
CA GLU A 84 -21.55 12.53 2.24
C GLU A 84 -22.48 12.13 1.08
N PRO A 85 -21.94 11.77 -0.12
CA PRO A 85 -22.79 11.41 -1.23
C PRO A 85 -23.31 9.97 -1.16
N GLU A 86 -22.86 9.18 -0.20
CA GLU A 86 -23.18 7.75 -0.08
C GLU A 86 -22.95 6.98 -1.39
N GLN A 87 -21.98 7.43 -2.18
CA GLN A 87 -21.61 6.84 -3.46
C GLN A 87 -20.44 5.89 -3.30
N ARG A 88 -20.52 4.77 -4.00
CA ARG A 88 -19.42 3.82 -4.10
C ARG A 88 -18.22 4.47 -4.79
N PHE A 89 -17.02 4.17 -4.32
CA PHE A 89 -15.82 4.57 -5.03
C PHE A 89 -15.68 3.74 -6.31
N GLU A 90 -15.65 4.42 -7.44
CA GLU A 90 -15.57 3.83 -8.77
C GLU A 90 -14.76 4.72 -9.71
N ASP A 91 -14.31 4.16 -10.82
CA ASP A 91 -13.65 4.92 -11.87
C ASP A 91 -14.63 5.90 -12.55
N PRO A 92 -14.14 6.94 -13.25
CA PRO A 92 -15.01 7.94 -13.88
C PRO A 92 -16.03 7.37 -14.87
N ASP A 93 -15.77 6.20 -15.42
CA ASP A 93 -16.68 5.50 -16.34
C ASP A 93 -17.68 4.58 -15.63
N GLY A 94 -17.66 4.55 -14.28
CA GLY A 94 -18.52 3.71 -13.45
C GLY A 94 -17.99 2.30 -13.23
N SER A 95 -16.82 1.97 -13.75
CA SER A 95 -16.23 0.65 -13.51
C SER A 95 -15.65 0.51 -12.10
N THR A 96 -15.47 -0.72 -11.66
CA THR A 96 -14.87 -1.03 -10.37
C THR A 96 -13.40 -0.64 -10.36
N ILE A 97 -12.99 0.13 -9.33
CA ILE A 97 -11.57 0.39 -9.07
C ILE A 97 -10.89 -0.91 -8.62
N ILE A 98 -9.77 -1.23 -9.24
CA ILE A 98 -8.91 -2.35 -8.85
C ILE A 98 -7.45 -1.90 -8.96
N PHE A 99 -6.73 -1.92 -7.84
CA PHE A 99 -5.30 -1.64 -7.82
C PHE A 99 -4.50 -2.95 -7.96
N ASP A 100 -4.51 -3.52 -9.14
CA ASP A 100 -3.90 -4.81 -9.45
C ASP A 100 -2.66 -4.73 -10.34
N GLN A 101 -2.12 -3.55 -10.50
CA GLN A 101 -0.86 -3.33 -11.23
C GLN A 101 0.19 -2.70 -10.32
N ASP A 102 1.44 -3.05 -10.57
CA ASP A 102 2.58 -2.45 -9.89
C ASP A 102 3.06 -1.18 -10.60
N TYR A 103 4.15 -0.60 -10.09
CA TYR A 103 4.76 0.60 -10.67
C TYR A 103 5.14 0.43 -12.16
N LEU A 104 5.53 -0.77 -12.56
CA LEU A 104 5.93 -1.08 -13.93
C LEU A 104 4.77 -1.57 -14.82
N GLY A 105 3.55 -1.60 -14.30
CA GLY A 105 2.37 -2.11 -14.98
C GLY A 105 2.22 -3.63 -14.93
N GLU A 106 3.03 -4.31 -14.14
CA GLU A 106 2.94 -5.75 -13.95
C GLU A 106 1.74 -6.12 -13.07
N HIS A 107 1.06 -7.19 -13.43
CA HIS A 107 -0.13 -7.63 -12.71
C HIS A 107 0.21 -8.15 -11.29
N ARG A 108 -0.63 -7.74 -10.32
CA ARG A 108 -0.62 -8.26 -8.95
C ARG A 108 -1.79 -9.19 -8.74
N GLY A 109 -1.53 -10.36 -8.19
CA GLY A 109 -2.59 -11.24 -7.71
C GLY A 109 -3.23 -10.76 -6.41
N VAL A 110 -4.28 -11.46 -5.98
CA VAL A 110 -5.02 -11.14 -4.74
C VAL A 110 -4.18 -11.23 -3.46
N ALA A 111 -3.09 -11.97 -3.49
CA ALA A 111 -2.08 -12.03 -2.43
C ALA A 111 -0.82 -11.32 -2.93
N ALA A 112 -0.79 -10.01 -2.81
CA ALA A 112 0.26 -9.17 -3.37
C ALA A 112 1.43 -8.98 -2.41
N MET A 113 2.62 -8.90 -2.96
CA MET A 113 3.79 -8.45 -2.21
C MET A 113 3.66 -6.95 -1.94
N PRO A 114 3.85 -6.46 -0.71
CA PRO A 114 3.80 -5.03 -0.44
C PRO A 114 4.94 -4.30 -1.13
N GLY A 115 4.69 -3.03 -1.46
CA GLY A 115 5.66 -2.19 -2.15
C GLY A 115 5.35 -1.98 -3.63
N PRO A 116 6.24 -1.30 -4.36
CA PRO A 116 5.95 -0.82 -5.71
C PRO A 116 6.03 -1.88 -6.81
N PHE A 117 6.58 -3.06 -6.54
CA PHE A 117 6.81 -4.09 -7.56
C PHE A 117 6.06 -5.39 -7.25
N ALA A 118 5.54 -6.03 -8.29
CA ALA A 118 4.75 -7.25 -8.18
C ALA A 118 5.59 -8.46 -7.75
N ASP A 119 6.87 -8.47 -8.09
CA ASP A 119 7.80 -9.52 -7.67
C ASP A 119 9.13 -8.94 -7.17
N GLY A 120 9.85 -9.73 -6.38
CA GLY A 120 11.16 -9.41 -5.82
C GLY A 120 12.29 -10.26 -6.37
N ALA A 121 12.12 -10.86 -7.54
CA ALA A 121 13.11 -11.77 -8.12
C ALA A 121 14.44 -11.08 -8.41
N GLU A 122 14.42 -9.79 -8.73
CA GLU A 122 15.60 -8.99 -9.02
C GLU A 122 15.81 -7.92 -7.94
N ALA A 123 17.04 -7.87 -7.40
CA ALA A 123 17.40 -6.87 -6.40
C ALA A 123 17.48 -5.45 -6.98
N GLU A 124 17.64 -5.32 -8.29
CA GLU A 124 17.71 -4.05 -9.00
C GLU A 124 16.64 -4.00 -10.09
N LYS A 125 15.86 -2.91 -10.12
CA LYS A 125 14.81 -2.71 -11.12
C LYS A 125 14.98 -1.36 -11.81
N ILE A 126 14.92 -1.36 -13.13
CA ILE A 126 14.98 -0.14 -13.93
C ILE A 126 13.64 0.57 -13.84
N LEU A 127 13.66 1.85 -13.46
CA LEU A 127 12.47 2.68 -13.30
C LEU A 127 12.13 3.45 -14.59
N TRP A 128 13.14 4.00 -15.27
CA TRP A 128 13.04 4.65 -16.59
C TRP A 128 14.39 4.80 -17.28
#